data_86b41c5e5c4a0962113a696619728337
#
_entry.id   86b41c5e5c4a0962113a696619728337
#
_cell.length_a   1.000
_cell.length_b   1.000
_cell.length_c   1.000
_cell.angle_alpha   90.00
_cell.angle_beta   90.00
_cell.angle_gamma   90.00
#
_symmetry.space_group_name_H-M   'P 1'
#
loop_
_entity.id
_entity.type
_entity.pdbx_description
1 polymer ?
#
loop_
_entity_poly.entity_id
_entity_poly.type
_entity_poly.pdbx_seq_one_letter_code
_entity_poly.pdbx_strand_id
1 'polypeptide(L)'
;MSQAMLQNPDLYEELPNAALSNYFRSAGGLLAEEWALLESVMGAIHAAKEPLTNKAIILRLIKQIESTRDVVKADIIRKTLEIIVDHTQDDL
;
A
#
# COMPACT_ATOMS: atom_id res chain seq x y z
N MET A 1 -30.06 -3.87 -1.47
CA MET A 1 -29.75 -4.45 -1.27
C MET A 1 -28.47 -4.96 -0.94
N SER A 2 -28.30 -6.09 -0.87
CA SER A 2 -27.06 -6.67 -0.44
C SER A 2 -25.91 -6.29 -1.33
N GLN A 3 -26.23 -5.70 -2.42
CA GLN A 3 -25.16 -5.28 -3.29
C GLN A 3 -24.24 -4.32 -2.63
N ALA A 4 -24.76 -3.49 -1.76
CA ALA A 4 -23.93 -2.51 -1.11
C ALA A 4 -22.77 -3.18 -0.37
N MET A 5 -23.06 -4.31 0.23
CA MET A 5 -22.01 -5.02 0.94
C MET A 5 -21.05 -5.66 -0.01
N LEU A 6 -21.54 -6.16 -1.11
CA LEU A 6 -20.68 -6.80 -2.07
C LEU A 6 -19.78 -5.79 -2.74
N GLN A 7 -20.22 -4.55 -2.81
CA GLN A 7 -19.45 -3.54 -3.47
C GLN A 7 -18.43 -2.90 -2.56
N ASN A 8 -18.36 -3.38 -1.34
CA ASN A 8 -17.48 -2.79 -0.39
C ASN A 8 -16.47 -3.83 0.09
N PRO A 9 -15.65 -4.31 -0.80
CA PRO A 9 -14.72 -5.36 -0.45
C PRO A 9 -13.71 -4.87 0.55
N ASP A 10 -13.12 -5.79 1.26
CA ASP A 10 -12.04 -5.48 2.17
C ASP A 10 -10.79 -5.24 1.33
N LEU A 11 -10.47 -3.99 1.09
CA LEU A 11 -9.35 -3.65 0.24
C LEU A 11 -8.01 -4.08 0.81
N TYR A 12 -7.96 -4.26 2.12
CA TYR A 12 -6.72 -4.71 2.73
C TYR A 12 -6.35 -6.13 2.27
N GLU A 13 -7.35 -6.90 1.86
CA GLU A 13 -7.07 -8.26 1.41
C GLU A 13 -6.35 -8.30 0.07
N GLU A 14 -6.30 -7.18 -0.64
CA GLU A 14 -5.58 -7.14 -1.90
C GLU A 14 -4.07 -7.09 -1.71
N LEU A 15 -3.64 -6.79 -0.49
CA LEU A 15 -2.22 -6.76 -0.23
C LEU A 15 -1.64 -8.17 -0.29
N PRO A 16 -0.42 -8.30 -0.77
CA PRO A 16 0.19 -9.62 -0.94
C PRO A 16 0.58 -10.31 0.36
N ASN A 17 0.51 -9.60 1.47
CA ASN A 17 0.99 -10.14 2.74
C ASN A 17 -0.10 -9.95 3.80
N ALA A 18 -0.51 -11.06 4.43
CA ALA A 18 -1.57 -11.01 5.43
C ALA A 18 -1.18 -10.19 6.67
N ALA A 19 0.08 -10.24 7.06
CA ALA A 19 0.54 -9.47 8.20
C ALA A 19 0.42 -7.98 7.92
N LEU A 20 0.72 -7.58 6.70
CA LEU A 20 0.61 -6.20 6.29
C LEU A 20 -0.85 -5.77 6.26
N SER A 21 -1.73 -6.62 5.74
CA SER A 21 -3.16 -6.34 5.73
C SER A 21 -3.68 -6.11 7.14
N ASN A 22 -3.29 -6.97 8.05
CA ASN A 22 -3.74 -6.86 9.43
C ASN A 22 -3.20 -5.62 10.10
N TYR A 23 -1.99 -5.24 9.77
CA TYR A 23 -1.38 -4.05 10.34
C TYR A 23 -2.19 -2.81 9.97
N PHE A 24 -2.52 -2.65 8.70
CA PHE A 24 -3.30 -1.51 8.26
C PHE A 24 -4.72 -1.56 8.80
N ARG A 25 -5.32 -2.74 8.83
CA ARG A 25 -6.67 -2.89 9.34
C ARG A 25 -6.74 -2.50 10.81
N SER A 26 -5.75 -2.89 11.59
CA SER A 26 -5.72 -2.59 13.01
C SER A 26 -5.42 -1.12 13.29
N ALA A 27 -4.70 -0.46 12.41
CA ALA A 27 -4.34 0.93 12.62
C ALA A 27 -5.53 1.86 12.44
N GLY A 28 -6.56 1.42 11.72
CA GLY A 28 -7.73 2.26 11.49
C GLY A 28 -7.33 3.54 10.79
N GLY A 29 -7.76 4.67 11.31
CA GLY A 29 -7.48 5.95 10.67
C GLY A 29 -6.09 6.50 10.92
N LEU A 30 -5.30 5.87 11.76
CA LEU A 30 -3.97 6.39 12.07
C LEU A 30 -3.02 6.37 10.88
N LEU A 31 -3.26 5.48 9.94
CA LEU A 31 -2.42 5.35 8.75
C LEU A 31 -3.20 5.68 7.49
N ALA A 32 -4.17 6.59 7.61
CA ALA A 32 -5.04 6.90 6.47
C ALA A 32 -4.27 7.42 5.26
N GLU A 33 -3.29 8.27 5.49
CA GLU A 33 -2.53 8.84 4.37
C GLU A 33 -1.63 7.78 3.74
N GLU A 34 -1.02 6.95 4.57
CA GLU A 34 -0.17 5.88 4.07
C GLU A 34 -1.00 4.86 3.31
N TRP A 35 -2.19 4.57 3.81
CA TRP A 35 -3.07 3.63 3.12
C TRP A 35 -3.54 4.19 1.78
N ALA A 36 -3.89 5.48 1.75
CA ALA A 36 -4.32 6.10 0.50
C ALA A 36 -3.22 6.05 -0.55
N LEU A 37 -1.97 6.29 -0.13
CA LEU A 37 -0.85 6.19 -1.04
C LEU A 37 -0.69 4.76 -1.54
N LEU A 38 -0.80 3.80 -0.65
CA LEU A 38 -0.66 2.40 -1.01
C LEU A 38 -1.74 1.96 -1.99
N GLU A 39 -2.97 2.41 -1.77
CA GLU A 39 -4.05 2.12 -2.72
C GLU A 39 -3.74 2.66 -4.10
N SER A 40 -3.20 3.86 -4.16
CA SER A 40 -2.83 4.47 -5.42
C SER A 40 -1.75 3.65 -6.13
N VAL A 41 -0.76 3.19 -5.38
CA VAL A 41 0.31 2.38 -5.93
C VAL A 41 -0.22 1.04 -6.44
N MET A 42 -1.07 0.40 -5.66
CA MET A 42 -1.65 -0.88 -6.07
C MET A 42 -2.50 -0.71 -7.32
N GLY A 43 -3.24 0.39 -7.41
CA GLY A 43 -4.03 0.67 -8.58
C GLY A 43 -3.18 0.86 -9.83
N ALA A 44 -2.03 1.51 -9.68
CA ALA A 44 -1.12 1.72 -10.80
C ALA A 44 -0.51 0.40 -11.27
N ILE A 45 -0.14 -0.47 -10.34
CA ILE A 45 0.41 -1.78 -10.67
C ILE A 45 -0.65 -2.59 -11.41
N HIS A 46 -1.88 -2.55 -10.91
CA HIS A 46 -2.97 -3.28 -11.51
C HIS A 46 -3.26 -2.76 -12.92
N ALA A 47 -3.26 -1.45 -13.09
CA ALA A 47 -3.51 -0.85 -14.41
C ALA A 47 -2.41 -1.22 -15.40
N ALA A 48 -1.20 -1.43 -14.92
CA ALA A 48 -0.10 -1.84 -15.78
C ALA A 48 -0.10 -3.35 -16.03
N LYS A 49 -1.06 -4.05 -15.43
CA LYS A 49 -1.18 -5.50 -15.59
C LYS A 49 0.06 -6.24 -15.09
N GLU A 50 0.66 -5.71 -14.05
CA GLU A 50 1.80 -6.34 -13.41
C GLU A 50 1.33 -7.13 -12.21
N PRO A 51 2.05 -8.17 -11.80
CA PRO A 51 1.68 -8.89 -10.60
C PRO A 51 1.84 -8.00 -9.37
N LEU A 52 0.90 -8.09 -8.46
CA LEU A 52 0.94 -7.29 -7.24
C LEU A 52 1.78 -8.04 -6.21
N THR A 53 3.01 -7.57 -6.01
CA THR A 53 3.92 -8.14 -5.04
C THR A 53 4.49 -7.04 -4.17
N ASN A 54 5.05 -7.41 -3.03
CA ASN A 54 5.69 -6.42 -2.18
C ASN A 54 6.83 -5.73 -2.91
N LYS A 55 7.57 -6.48 -3.70
CA LYS A 55 8.67 -5.91 -4.46
C LYS A 55 8.18 -4.85 -5.44
N ALA A 56 7.08 -5.12 -6.12
CA ALA A 56 6.53 -4.17 -7.08
C ALA A 56 6.10 -2.88 -6.37
N ILE A 57 5.48 -3.02 -5.20
CA ILE A 57 5.06 -1.88 -4.41
C ILE A 57 6.27 -1.08 -3.97
N ILE A 58 7.29 -1.75 -3.45
CA ILE A 58 8.51 -1.09 -2.97
C ILE A 58 9.17 -0.30 -4.10
N LEU A 59 9.30 -0.91 -5.26
CA LEU A 59 9.94 -0.24 -6.38
C LEU A 59 9.19 1.01 -6.80
N ARG A 60 7.87 0.96 -6.78
CA ARG A 60 7.09 2.14 -7.14
C ARG A 60 7.19 3.24 -6.10
N LEU A 61 7.24 2.87 -4.82
CA LEU A 61 7.41 3.85 -3.75
C LEU A 61 8.77 4.51 -3.83
N ILE A 62 9.82 3.74 -4.12
CA ILE A 62 11.16 4.29 -4.27
C ILE A 62 11.17 5.29 -5.41
N LYS A 63 10.53 4.96 -6.52
CA LYS A 63 10.47 5.85 -7.65
C LYS A 63 9.78 7.15 -7.30
N GLN A 64 8.71 7.08 -6.54
CA GLN A 64 7.97 8.26 -6.14
C GLN A 64 8.78 9.14 -5.21
N ILE A 65 9.49 8.55 -4.25
CA ILE A 65 10.24 9.35 -3.30
C ILE A 65 11.41 10.04 -3.99
N GLU A 66 11.96 9.42 -5.01
CA GLU A 66 13.05 10.03 -5.76
C GLU A 66 12.60 11.21 -6.59
N SER A 67 11.34 11.24 -6.97
CA SER A 67 10.84 12.28 -7.85
C SER A 67 10.03 13.35 -7.13
N THR A 68 9.72 13.18 -5.87
CA THR A 68 8.91 14.17 -5.18
C THR A 68 9.77 15.24 -4.54
N ARG A 69 9.26 16.47 -4.54
CA ARG A 69 9.94 17.58 -3.91
C ARG A 69 9.18 18.08 -2.70
N ASP A 70 7.99 17.53 -2.47
CA ASP A 70 7.16 17.92 -1.34
C ASP A 70 7.64 17.15 -0.11
N VAL A 71 8.12 17.88 0.89
CA VAL A 71 8.66 17.25 2.09
C VAL A 71 7.62 16.43 2.83
N VAL A 72 6.40 16.93 2.90
CA VAL A 72 5.32 16.21 3.58
C VAL A 72 5.00 14.92 2.85
N LYS A 73 4.91 14.99 1.52
CA LYS A 73 4.63 13.82 0.73
C LYS A 73 5.75 12.81 0.80
N ALA A 74 7.00 13.29 0.76
CA ALA A 74 8.14 12.41 0.88
C ALA A 74 8.13 11.66 2.21
N ASP A 75 7.69 12.32 3.26
CA ASP A 75 7.62 11.72 4.58
C ASP A 75 6.58 10.59 4.61
N ILE A 76 5.44 10.82 3.99
CA ILE A 76 4.39 9.81 3.90
C ILE A 76 4.88 8.61 3.08
N ILE A 77 5.58 8.88 1.98
CA ILE A 77 6.12 7.80 1.14
C ILE A 77 7.15 6.99 1.92
N ARG A 78 8.03 7.66 2.65
CA ARG A 78 9.07 6.97 3.42
C ARG A 78 8.44 6.09 4.49
N LYS A 79 7.44 6.63 5.19
CA LYS A 79 6.78 5.86 6.24
C LYS A 79 6.08 4.64 5.66
N THR A 80 5.41 4.81 4.52
CA THR A 80 4.75 3.70 3.86
C THR A 80 5.77 2.64 3.47
N LEU A 81 6.90 3.09 2.92
CA LEU A 81 7.95 2.18 2.50
C LEU A 81 8.48 1.38 3.68
N GLU A 82 8.70 2.05 4.81
CA GLU A 82 9.19 1.37 6.00
C GLU A 82 8.21 0.31 6.49
N ILE A 83 6.93 0.61 6.44
CA ILE A 83 5.91 -0.35 6.84
C ILE A 83 5.96 -1.59 5.95
N ILE A 84 6.05 -1.36 4.64
CA ILE A 84 6.09 -2.48 3.70
C ILE A 84 7.33 -3.33 3.93
N VAL A 85 8.48 -2.69 4.07
CA VAL A 85 9.73 -3.42 4.25
C VAL A 85 9.72 -4.22 5.55
N ASP A 86 9.17 -3.64 6.61
CA ASP A 86 9.10 -4.34 7.89
C ASP A 86 8.28 -5.61 7.81
N HIS A 87 7.32 -5.65 6.90
CA HIS A 87 6.42 -6.79 6.80
C HIS A 87 6.73 -7.71 5.64
N THR A 88 7.92 -7.57 5.04
CA THR A 88 8.29 -8.41 3.90
C THR A 88 9.59 -9.15 4.11
N GLN A 89 10.08 -9.20 5.32
CA GLN A 89 11.37 -9.80 5.57
C GLN A 89 11.45 -11.24 5.09
N ASP A 90 10.40 -11.96 5.33
CA ASP A 90 10.42 -13.38 5.00
C ASP A 90 10.26 -13.64 3.52
N ASP A 91 9.88 -12.65 2.77
CA ASP A 91 9.66 -12.81 1.34
C ASP A 91 10.89 -12.48 0.53
N LEU A 92 11.89 -11.99 1.18
CA LEU A 92 13.12 -11.63 0.51
C LEU A 92 14.12 -12.77 0.58
#